data_5c26f4e6dde62c96cb5cef6288649cd2
#
_entry.id   5c26f4e6dde62c96cb5cef6288649cd2
#
_cell.length_a   1.000
_cell.length_b   1.000
_cell.length_c   1.000
_cell.angle_alpha   90.00
_cell.angle_beta   90.00
_cell.angle_gamma   90.00
#
_symmetry.space_group_name_H-M   'P 1'
#
loop_
_entity.id
_entity.type
_entity.pdbx_description
1 polymer ?
#
loop_
_entity_poly.entity_id
_entity_poly.type
_entity_poly.pdbx_seq_one_letter_code
_entity_poly.pdbx_strand_id
1 'polypeptide(L)'
;MKVSRIFRETIGSGFAARAALLFFVVGAAALARAQNGAMSPYQGESDGISAGGKWLEFHSTDKMTGANDERFELRSNNYFREDPDYKPRVVLFCSNGKLKLADFNPGVRLPPPNRPGFWGQPQLQVMVRIDDTHYFKGWNWMRGHFLSMDKGTVRGMIGAQVFNVELPTRSGRQIAEFSPGGLNLDRVRQACDLTPKKPSKD
;
A
#
# COMPACT_ATOMS: atom_id res chain seq x y z
N MET A 1 -49.18 68.48 -3.70
CA MET A 1 -50.57 68.10 -4.00
C MET A 1 -50.67 66.61 -3.79
N LYS A 2 -51.40 66.28 -2.73
CA LYS A 2 -52.53 65.33 -2.67
C LYS A 2 -52.18 63.90 -3.18
N VAL A 3 -52.32 62.94 -2.45
CA VAL A 3 -53.26 62.25 -1.54
C VAL A 3 -53.29 60.75 -1.91
N SER A 4 -53.07 59.95 -1.01
CA SER A 4 -53.91 59.02 -0.27
C SER A 4 -53.98 57.56 -0.77
N ARG A 5 -53.67 56.66 0.20
CA ARG A 5 -54.46 55.53 0.66
C ARG A 5 -54.60 54.35 -0.31
N ILE A 6 -54.62 53.14 0.08
CA ILE A 6 -55.27 52.34 1.16
C ILE A 6 -54.68 50.95 1.21
N PHE A 7 -54.29 50.48 2.37
CA PHE A 7 -54.64 49.26 3.09
C PHE A 7 -55.29 48.09 2.30
N ARG A 8 -54.69 46.92 2.36
CA ARG A 8 -55.39 45.77 2.94
C ARG A 8 -54.49 44.57 3.18
N GLU A 9 -54.55 44.13 4.41
CA GLU A 9 -54.09 42.86 4.94
C GLU A 9 -54.63 41.68 4.15
N THR A 10 -53.88 40.62 4.05
CA THR A 10 -54.43 39.28 4.27
C THR A 10 -53.36 38.35 4.88
N ILE A 11 -53.67 37.98 6.06
CA ILE A 11 -53.14 36.92 6.91
C ILE A 11 -53.35 35.57 6.16
N GLY A 12 -52.39 34.69 6.25
CA GLY A 12 -52.72 33.29 6.11
C GLY A 12 -51.66 32.37 5.55
N SER A 13 -51.30 31.42 6.34
CA SER A 13 -50.65 30.14 6.03
C SER A 13 -49.12 30.11 5.98
N GLY A 14 -48.52 30.27 7.10
CA GLY A 14 -47.15 29.89 7.35
C GLY A 14 -47.03 28.65 8.23
N PHE A 15 -47.42 27.46 7.83
CA PHE A 15 -47.19 26.25 8.64
C PHE A 15 -46.91 24.96 7.88
N ALA A 16 -46.73 25.02 6.56
CA ALA A 16 -46.52 23.78 5.77
C ALA A 16 -45.08 23.58 5.23
N ALA A 17 -44.14 24.52 5.47
CA ALA A 17 -42.82 24.46 4.85
C ALA A 17 -41.68 23.98 5.77
N ARG A 18 -41.92 23.54 7.01
CA ARG A 18 -40.86 23.15 7.94
C ARG A 18 -40.74 21.64 8.19
N ALA A 19 -41.60 20.81 7.63
CA ALA A 19 -41.54 19.34 7.82
C ALA A 19 -40.79 18.55 6.72
N ALA A 20 -40.47 19.19 5.58
CA ALA A 20 -39.81 18.49 4.46
C ALA A 20 -38.27 18.52 4.48
N LEU A 21 -37.62 19.30 5.35
CA LEU A 21 -36.17 19.48 5.38
C LEU A 21 -35.45 18.53 6.34
N LEU A 22 -36.15 17.77 7.18
CA LEU A 22 -35.55 16.86 8.15
C LEU A 22 -35.38 15.42 7.67
N PHE A 23 -35.95 15.06 6.52
CA PHE A 23 -35.81 13.68 5.98
C PHE A 23 -34.65 13.50 4.98
N PHE A 24 -34.00 14.58 4.52
CA PHE A 24 -32.90 14.47 3.55
C PHE A 24 -31.49 14.36 4.18
N VAL A 25 -31.35 14.59 5.47
CA VAL A 25 -30.03 14.56 6.13
C VAL A 25 -29.64 13.16 6.66
N VAL A 26 -30.59 12.25 6.84
CA VAL A 26 -30.31 10.90 7.35
C VAL A 26 -29.91 9.91 6.24
N GLY A 27 -30.21 10.21 4.97
CA GLY A 27 -29.86 9.35 3.84
C GLY A 27 -28.43 9.46 3.33
N ALA A 28 -27.71 10.56 3.62
CA ALA A 28 -26.36 10.81 3.10
C ALA A 28 -25.23 10.17 3.94
N ALA A 29 -25.52 9.78 5.18
CA ALA A 29 -24.50 9.19 6.06
C ALA A 29 -24.29 7.69 5.84
N ALA A 30 -25.15 6.99 5.10
CA ALA A 30 -25.05 5.55 4.87
C ALA A 30 -24.22 5.19 3.62
N LEU A 31 -23.93 6.14 2.74
CA LEU A 31 -23.17 5.90 1.49
C LEU A 31 -21.66 6.14 1.61
N ALA A 32 -21.19 6.70 2.73
CA ALA A 32 -19.76 7.01 2.91
C ALA A 32 -18.91 5.88 3.51
N ARG A 33 -19.49 4.70 3.77
CA ARG A 33 -18.75 3.57 4.36
C ARG A 33 -18.30 2.47 3.39
N ALA A 34 -18.56 2.62 2.10
CA ALA A 34 -18.30 1.56 1.10
C ALA A 34 -17.02 1.74 0.26
N GLN A 35 -16.13 2.69 0.55
CA GLN A 35 -14.99 3.00 -0.35
C GLN A 35 -13.59 2.87 0.26
N ASN A 36 -13.42 2.23 1.41
CA ASN A 36 -12.08 2.00 1.97
C ASN A 36 -11.58 0.55 1.83
N GLY A 37 -12.19 -0.27 1.02
CA GLY A 37 -11.60 -1.53 0.59
C GLY A 37 -10.52 -1.24 -0.45
N ALA A 38 -9.25 -1.51 -0.13
CA ALA A 38 -8.21 -1.53 -1.15
C ALA A 38 -8.59 -2.60 -2.18
N MET A 39 -9.11 -2.17 -3.33
CA MET A 39 -9.44 -3.12 -4.41
C MET A 39 -8.16 -3.82 -4.82
N SER A 40 -8.18 -5.16 -4.80
CA SER A 40 -7.07 -5.95 -5.30
C SER A 40 -6.91 -5.70 -6.80
N PRO A 41 -5.69 -5.39 -7.28
CA PRO A 41 -5.42 -5.28 -8.71
C PRO A 41 -5.40 -6.64 -9.43
N TYR A 42 -5.51 -7.74 -8.68
CA TYR A 42 -5.43 -9.10 -9.23
C TYR A 42 -6.82 -9.73 -9.27
N GLN A 43 -7.17 -10.26 -10.43
CA GLN A 43 -8.47 -10.85 -10.66
C GLN A 43 -8.63 -12.15 -9.85
N GLY A 44 -9.69 -12.25 -9.06
CA GLY A 44 -9.97 -13.42 -8.21
C GLY A 44 -9.28 -13.41 -6.83
N GLU A 45 -8.61 -12.31 -6.49
CA GLU A 45 -8.04 -12.08 -5.16
C GLU A 45 -9.13 -11.54 -4.20
N SER A 46 -9.03 -11.89 -2.93
CA SER A 46 -9.90 -11.32 -1.88
C SER A 46 -9.65 -9.82 -1.70
N ASP A 47 -10.58 -9.13 -1.07
CA ASP A 47 -10.31 -7.81 -0.54
C ASP A 47 -9.18 -7.87 0.49
N GLY A 48 -8.34 -6.82 0.53
CA GLY A 48 -7.23 -6.76 1.47
C GLY A 48 -7.71 -6.72 2.92
N ILE A 49 -7.26 -7.65 3.72
CA ILE A 49 -7.50 -7.70 5.16
C ILE A 49 -6.26 -7.25 5.93
N SER A 50 -6.42 -6.76 7.16
CA SER A 50 -5.27 -6.37 7.98
C SER A 50 -4.45 -7.60 8.38
N ALA A 51 -3.15 -7.58 8.05
CA ALA A 51 -2.16 -8.55 8.52
C ALA A 51 -1.39 -8.05 9.75
N GLY A 52 -1.83 -6.95 10.36
CA GLY A 52 -1.19 -6.29 11.49
C GLY A 52 -0.34 -5.08 11.08
N GLY A 53 -0.29 -4.06 11.95
CA GLY A 53 0.37 -2.80 11.63
C GLY A 53 -0.22 -2.13 10.38
N LYS A 54 0.65 -1.80 9.41
CA LYS A 54 0.25 -1.21 8.11
C LYS A 54 0.18 -2.24 6.99
N TRP A 55 0.33 -3.53 7.29
CA TRP A 55 0.30 -4.59 6.31
C TRP A 55 -1.11 -5.00 5.94
N LEU A 56 -1.31 -5.24 4.65
CA LEU A 56 -2.52 -5.84 4.09
C LEU A 56 -2.18 -7.25 3.60
N GLU A 57 -3.11 -8.16 3.75
CA GLU A 57 -3.03 -9.54 3.29
C GLU A 57 -4.17 -9.80 2.30
N PHE A 58 -3.86 -10.51 1.24
CA PHE A 58 -4.78 -10.87 0.17
C PHE A 58 -4.68 -12.37 -0.07
N HIS A 59 -5.81 -13.02 -0.31
CA HIS A 59 -5.88 -14.44 -0.60
C HIS A 59 -6.45 -14.67 -1.99
N SER A 60 -5.88 -15.61 -2.70
CA SER A 60 -6.42 -16.12 -3.95
C SER A 60 -6.18 -17.62 -4.07
N THR A 61 -6.94 -18.26 -4.94
CA THR A 61 -6.71 -19.66 -5.28
C THR A 61 -6.43 -19.73 -6.76
N ASP A 62 -5.31 -20.30 -7.14
CA ASP A 62 -4.99 -20.57 -8.53
C ASP A 62 -6.00 -21.57 -9.10
N LYS A 63 -6.80 -21.12 -10.06
CA LYS A 63 -7.88 -21.92 -10.67
C LYS A 63 -7.36 -23.12 -11.47
N MET A 64 -6.11 -23.09 -11.90
CA MET A 64 -5.52 -24.16 -12.71
C MET A 64 -4.88 -25.26 -11.84
N THR A 65 -4.26 -24.88 -10.74
CA THR A 65 -3.49 -25.79 -9.89
C THR A 65 -4.17 -26.06 -8.55
N GLY A 66 -5.17 -25.25 -8.15
CA GLY A 66 -5.77 -25.30 -6.82
C GLY A 66 -4.84 -24.78 -5.71
N ALA A 67 -3.70 -24.19 -6.05
CA ALA A 67 -2.76 -23.65 -5.07
C ALA A 67 -3.37 -22.46 -4.33
N ASN A 68 -3.15 -22.39 -3.02
CA ASN A 68 -3.48 -21.24 -2.22
C ASN A 68 -2.33 -20.24 -2.33
N ASP A 69 -2.67 -19.06 -2.84
CA ASP A 69 -1.74 -17.94 -2.99
C ASP A 69 -2.09 -16.85 -1.98
N GLU A 70 -1.08 -16.37 -1.31
CA GLU A 70 -1.18 -15.30 -0.33
C GLU A 70 -0.22 -14.18 -0.69
N ARG A 71 -0.70 -12.94 -0.57
CA ARG A 71 0.08 -11.76 -0.88
C ARG A 71 0.02 -10.79 0.28
N PHE A 72 1.17 -10.37 0.78
CA PHE A 72 1.30 -9.34 1.80
C PHE A 72 1.80 -8.05 1.15
N GLU A 73 1.15 -6.93 1.41
CA GLU A 73 1.50 -5.62 0.88
C GLU A 73 1.76 -4.63 2.02
N LEU A 74 2.88 -3.90 1.93
CA LEU A 74 3.20 -2.77 2.78
C LEU A 74 3.42 -1.53 1.91
N ARG A 75 2.64 -0.48 2.14
CA ARG A 75 2.79 0.80 1.45
C ARG A 75 3.75 1.71 2.21
N SER A 76 4.51 2.50 1.47
CA SER A 76 5.41 3.51 2.07
C SER A 76 4.61 4.60 2.79
N ASN A 77 5.31 5.28 3.69
CA ASN A 77 4.76 6.43 4.42
C ASN A 77 4.69 7.68 3.53
N ASN A 78 5.55 7.76 2.52
CA ASN A 78 5.75 8.91 1.64
C ASN A 78 5.50 8.56 0.16
N TYR A 79 5.46 9.58 -0.68
CA TYR A 79 5.37 9.51 -2.13
C TYR A 79 6.70 9.89 -2.77
N PHE A 80 6.94 9.42 -3.99
CA PHE A 80 8.01 9.94 -4.81
C PHE A 80 7.57 11.22 -5.55
N ARG A 81 8.53 12.11 -5.83
CA ARG A 81 8.25 13.38 -6.52
C ARG A 81 7.65 13.19 -7.92
N GLU A 82 7.98 12.06 -8.55
CA GLU A 82 7.56 11.73 -9.92
C GLU A 82 6.10 11.28 -9.99
N ASP A 83 5.58 10.73 -8.89
CA ASP A 83 4.19 10.25 -8.80
C ASP A 83 3.64 10.51 -7.38
N PRO A 84 2.99 11.68 -7.17
CA PRO A 84 2.43 12.03 -5.88
C PRO A 84 1.14 11.26 -5.54
N ASP A 85 0.57 10.52 -6.49
CA ASP A 85 -0.67 9.76 -6.30
C ASP A 85 -0.40 8.30 -5.95
N TYR A 86 0.82 7.82 -6.17
CA TYR A 86 1.20 6.45 -5.91
C TYR A 86 2.28 6.33 -4.83
N LYS A 87 1.97 5.58 -3.79
CA LYS A 87 2.95 5.23 -2.74
C LYS A 87 3.76 4.01 -3.16
N PRO A 88 5.10 4.07 -3.11
CA PRO A 88 5.93 2.89 -3.20
C PRO A 88 5.43 1.76 -2.29
N ARG A 89 5.60 0.53 -2.70
CA ARG A 89 5.16 -0.62 -1.91
C ARG A 89 6.13 -1.79 -1.97
N VAL A 90 6.13 -2.55 -0.89
CA VAL A 90 6.74 -3.89 -0.81
C VAL A 90 5.62 -4.90 -0.91
N VAL A 91 5.84 -5.95 -1.70
CA VAL A 91 4.88 -7.03 -1.91
C VAL A 91 5.58 -8.36 -1.72
N LEU A 92 5.04 -9.22 -0.85
CA LEU A 92 5.49 -10.59 -0.66
C LEU A 92 4.45 -11.51 -1.30
N PHE A 93 4.87 -12.33 -2.25
CA PHE A 93 4.05 -13.35 -2.89
C PHE A 93 4.41 -14.72 -2.34
N CYS A 94 3.45 -15.39 -1.75
CA CYS A 94 3.59 -16.71 -1.16
C CYS A 94 2.61 -17.69 -1.81
N SER A 95 3.07 -18.89 -2.05
CA SER A 95 2.26 -19.96 -2.63
C SER A 95 2.60 -21.28 -1.99
N ASN A 96 1.59 -22.03 -1.58
CA ASN A 96 1.73 -23.31 -0.90
C ASN A 96 2.70 -23.23 0.31
N GLY A 97 2.51 -22.23 1.16
CA GLY A 97 3.30 -22.03 2.37
C GLY A 97 4.75 -21.59 2.15
N LYS A 98 5.12 -21.06 0.98
CA LYS A 98 6.51 -20.67 0.68
C LYS A 98 6.55 -19.31 -0.02
N LEU A 99 7.51 -18.47 0.39
CA LEU A 99 7.84 -17.24 -0.34
C LEU A 99 8.32 -17.58 -1.75
N LYS A 100 7.61 -17.10 -2.76
CA LYS A 100 7.98 -17.24 -4.18
C LYS A 100 8.72 -16.03 -4.68
N LEU A 101 8.25 -14.83 -4.31
CA LEU A 101 8.78 -13.57 -4.77
C LEU A 101 8.59 -12.50 -3.71
N ALA A 102 9.53 -11.59 -3.62
CA ALA A 102 9.40 -10.37 -2.83
C ALA A 102 9.80 -9.19 -3.71
N ASP A 103 8.84 -8.29 -3.95
CA ASP A 103 9.02 -7.18 -4.84
C ASP A 103 8.98 -5.84 -4.11
N PHE A 104 9.87 -4.96 -4.52
CA PHE A 104 9.77 -3.53 -4.26
C PHE A 104 9.25 -2.84 -5.52
N ASN A 105 8.06 -2.27 -5.44
CA ASN A 105 7.44 -1.50 -6.52
C ASN A 105 7.49 0.00 -6.17
N PRO A 106 8.31 0.80 -6.85
CA PRO A 106 8.44 2.23 -6.59
C PRO A 106 7.26 3.08 -7.12
N GLY A 107 6.39 2.51 -7.97
CA GLY A 107 5.35 3.25 -8.69
C GLY A 107 5.85 4.06 -9.88
N VAL A 108 7.14 4.28 -9.98
CA VAL A 108 7.78 5.05 -11.06
C VAL A 108 8.66 4.14 -11.92
N ARG A 109 8.94 4.59 -13.14
CA ARG A 109 9.83 3.85 -14.04
C ARG A 109 11.26 3.92 -13.52
N LEU A 110 11.84 2.75 -13.29
CA LEU A 110 13.23 2.61 -12.86
C LEU A 110 14.22 2.98 -13.98
N PRO A 111 15.39 3.53 -13.63
CA PRO A 111 16.48 3.69 -14.60
C PRO A 111 17.00 2.33 -15.06
N PRO A 112 17.83 2.29 -16.12
CA PRO A 112 18.50 1.07 -16.53
C PRO A 112 19.31 0.44 -15.39
N PRO A 113 19.46 -0.90 -15.39
CA PRO A 113 20.27 -1.60 -14.39
C PRO A 113 21.72 -1.11 -14.44
N ASN A 114 22.36 -1.00 -13.29
CA ASN A 114 23.71 -0.42 -13.16
C ASN A 114 24.76 -1.43 -12.70
N ARG A 115 24.37 -2.70 -12.54
CA ARG A 115 25.32 -3.78 -12.21
C ARG A 115 24.80 -5.14 -12.70
N PRO A 116 25.70 -6.08 -13.04
CA PRO A 116 25.33 -7.49 -13.22
C PRO A 116 25.19 -8.17 -11.86
N GLY A 117 24.24 -9.09 -11.73
CA GLY A 117 24.18 -10.04 -10.65
C GLY A 117 25.13 -11.21 -10.86
N PHE A 118 25.16 -12.14 -9.90
CA PHE A 118 26.09 -13.28 -9.93
C PHE A 118 25.95 -14.15 -11.19
N TRP A 119 24.75 -14.33 -11.70
CA TRP A 119 24.46 -15.11 -12.92
C TRP A 119 24.24 -14.19 -14.14
N GLY A 120 24.75 -12.95 -14.11
CA GLY A 120 24.57 -12.00 -15.21
C GLY A 120 23.21 -11.33 -15.29
N GLN A 121 22.28 -11.62 -14.37
CA GLN A 121 20.98 -10.95 -14.34
C GLN A 121 21.13 -9.45 -14.07
N PRO A 122 20.31 -8.61 -14.72
CA PRO A 122 20.38 -7.16 -14.53
C PRO A 122 19.94 -6.79 -13.12
N GLN A 123 20.75 -5.99 -12.42
CA GLN A 123 20.45 -5.51 -11.07
C GLN A 123 20.54 -4.00 -11.00
N LEU A 124 19.71 -3.42 -10.13
CA LEU A 124 19.84 -2.03 -9.69
C LEU A 124 20.42 -2.00 -8.28
N GLN A 125 21.46 -1.20 -8.11
CA GLN A 125 22.03 -0.97 -6.79
C GLN A 125 21.14 0.02 -6.03
N VAL A 126 20.70 -0.40 -4.85
CA VAL A 126 19.93 0.41 -3.89
C VAL A 126 20.66 0.48 -2.57
N MET A 127 20.39 1.52 -1.79
CA MET A 127 20.79 1.57 -0.38
C MET A 127 19.57 1.21 0.47
N VAL A 128 19.75 0.27 1.39
CA VAL A 128 18.69 -0.23 2.28
C VAL A 128 19.08 0.12 3.71
N ARG A 129 18.12 0.66 4.46
CA ARG A 129 18.22 0.80 5.90
C ARG A 129 17.17 -0.08 6.58
N ILE A 130 17.62 -0.88 7.54
CA ILE A 130 16.76 -1.69 8.43
C ILE A 130 17.11 -1.27 9.86
N ASP A 131 16.17 -0.65 10.53
CA ASP A 131 16.37 0.00 11.83
C ASP A 131 17.62 0.91 11.80
N ASP A 132 18.68 0.60 12.57
CA ASP A 132 19.90 1.39 12.64
C ASP A 132 20.99 0.95 11.66
N THR A 133 20.79 -0.14 10.94
CA THR A 133 21.78 -0.69 10.01
C THR A 133 21.46 -0.32 8.57
N HIS A 134 22.46 0.15 7.82
CA HIS A 134 22.32 0.44 6.39
C HIS A 134 23.41 -0.28 5.58
N TYR A 135 23.05 -0.67 4.36
CA TYR A 135 23.94 -1.39 3.46
C TYR A 135 23.49 -1.29 2.00
N PHE A 136 24.42 -1.49 1.07
CA PHE A 136 24.10 -1.56 -0.34
C PHE A 136 23.63 -2.95 -0.74
N LYS A 137 22.59 -3.00 -1.58
CA LYS A 137 22.05 -4.22 -2.17
C LYS A 137 21.94 -4.09 -3.69
N GLY A 138 22.18 -5.19 -4.39
CA GLY A 138 21.82 -5.35 -5.79
C GLY A 138 20.54 -6.15 -5.87
N TRP A 139 19.44 -5.52 -6.26
CA TRP A 139 18.17 -6.22 -6.48
C TRP A 139 17.92 -6.45 -7.95
N ASN A 140 17.33 -7.60 -8.29
CA ASN A 140 17.07 -7.95 -9.67
C ASN A 140 16.08 -6.97 -10.28
N TRP A 141 16.49 -6.37 -11.41
CA TRP A 141 15.71 -5.39 -12.14
C TRP A 141 14.69 -6.09 -13.05
N MET A 142 13.41 -5.83 -12.82
CA MET A 142 12.31 -6.52 -13.48
C MET A 142 11.59 -5.57 -14.43
N ARG A 143 12.02 -5.57 -15.69
CA ARG A 143 11.41 -4.82 -16.81
C ARG A 143 11.19 -3.31 -16.56
N GLY A 144 11.96 -2.71 -15.66
CA GLY A 144 11.90 -1.27 -15.36
C GLY A 144 10.75 -0.82 -14.46
N HIS A 145 10.01 -1.76 -13.87
CA HIS A 145 8.84 -1.43 -13.04
C HIS A 145 9.01 -1.81 -11.57
N PHE A 146 9.71 -2.86 -11.26
CA PHE A 146 9.94 -3.29 -9.88
C PHE A 146 11.28 -4.00 -9.71
N LEU A 147 11.70 -4.13 -8.48
CA LEU A 147 12.94 -4.78 -8.07
C LEU A 147 12.62 -6.01 -7.23
N SER A 148 13.17 -7.17 -7.60
CA SER A 148 13.03 -8.37 -6.79
C SER A 148 14.07 -8.37 -5.67
N MET A 149 13.58 -8.45 -4.43
CA MET A 149 14.34 -8.38 -3.20
C MET A 149 14.92 -9.76 -2.83
N ASP A 150 16.09 -9.77 -2.21
CA ASP A 150 16.66 -11.00 -1.66
C ASP A 150 15.95 -11.42 -0.35
N LYS A 151 15.89 -12.76 -0.10
CA LYS A 151 15.24 -13.33 1.09
C LYS A 151 15.86 -12.83 2.41
N GLY A 152 17.14 -12.50 2.42
CA GLY A 152 17.84 -11.99 3.61
C GLY A 152 17.32 -10.60 4.00
N THR A 153 17.13 -9.71 3.01
CA THR A 153 16.52 -8.39 3.22
C THR A 153 15.08 -8.52 3.71
N VAL A 154 14.28 -9.39 3.10
CA VAL A 154 12.89 -9.64 3.53
C VAL A 154 12.84 -10.09 4.99
N ARG A 155 13.68 -11.06 5.39
CA ARG A 155 13.75 -11.54 6.78
C ARG A 155 14.20 -10.47 7.78
N GLY A 156 15.06 -9.55 7.35
CA GLY A 156 15.42 -8.39 8.17
C GLY A 156 14.24 -7.42 8.33
N MET A 157 13.59 -7.11 7.21
CA MET A 157 12.49 -6.13 7.17
C MET A 157 11.27 -6.56 7.99
N ILE A 158 10.81 -7.82 7.91
CA ILE A 158 9.56 -8.26 8.58
C ILE A 158 9.62 -8.19 10.10
N GLY A 159 10.82 -8.12 10.70
CA GLY A 159 11.02 -7.96 12.15
C GLY A 159 11.37 -6.54 12.58
N ALA A 160 11.53 -5.61 11.63
CA ALA A 160 12.02 -4.26 11.89
C ALA A 160 10.91 -3.26 12.20
N GLN A 161 11.28 -2.13 12.80
CA GLN A 161 10.39 -0.97 12.98
C GLN A 161 10.52 0.01 11.82
N VAL A 162 11.72 0.13 11.25
CA VAL A 162 12.05 1.04 10.16
C VAL A 162 12.66 0.25 9.01
N PHE A 163 12.15 0.49 7.80
CA PHE A 163 12.69 -0.03 6.56
C PHE A 163 12.67 1.07 5.51
N ASN A 164 13.84 1.51 5.06
CA ASN A 164 13.94 2.55 4.04
C ASN A 164 14.73 2.02 2.84
N VAL A 165 14.30 2.43 1.66
CA VAL A 165 14.94 2.07 0.40
C VAL A 165 15.27 3.35 -0.36
N GLU A 166 16.55 3.64 -0.54
CA GLU A 166 17.03 4.73 -1.38
C GLU A 166 17.45 4.16 -2.75
N LEU A 167 16.93 4.73 -3.81
CA LEU A 167 17.21 4.30 -5.18
C LEU A 167 17.34 5.51 -6.11
N PRO A 168 18.08 5.37 -7.23
CA PRO A 168 18.10 6.36 -8.27
C PRO A 168 16.77 6.34 -9.04
N THR A 169 16.25 7.52 -9.33
CA THR A 169 15.09 7.75 -10.20
C THR A 169 15.45 8.78 -11.27
N ARG A 170 14.53 9.13 -12.15
CA ARG A 170 14.76 10.16 -13.16
C ARG A 170 14.94 11.55 -12.54
N SER A 171 14.26 11.82 -11.43
CA SER A 171 14.36 13.10 -10.69
C SER A 171 15.46 13.12 -9.62
N GLY A 172 16.39 12.17 -9.67
CA GLY A 172 17.48 12.01 -8.71
C GLY A 172 17.24 10.86 -7.73
N ARG A 173 18.05 10.82 -6.66
CA ARG A 173 17.87 9.78 -5.63
C ARG A 173 16.66 10.12 -4.76
N GLN A 174 15.84 9.12 -4.49
CA GLN A 174 14.67 9.24 -3.63
C GLN A 174 14.62 8.09 -2.62
N ILE A 175 13.99 8.33 -1.49
CA ILE A 175 13.87 7.38 -0.39
C ILE A 175 12.40 7.01 -0.23
N ALA A 176 12.11 5.71 -0.28
CA ALA A 176 10.84 5.14 0.14
C ALA A 176 10.96 4.74 1.62
N GLU A 177 10.05 5.22 2.45
CA GLU A 177 10.07 5.02 3.90
C GLU A 177 8.93 4.10 4.31
N PHE A 178 9.24 3.04 5.05
CA PHE A 178 8.26 2.06 5.49
C PHE A 178 8.31 1.85 7.00
N SER A 179 7.17 1.48 7.57
CA SER A 179 7.01 1.07 8.97
C SER A 179 6.52 -0.38 9.01
N PRO A 180 7.41 -1.38 8.91
CA PRO A 180 7.01 -2.79 8.85
C PRO A 180 6.51 -3.34 10.18
N GLY A 181 6.75 -2.66 11.29
CA GLY A 181 6.35 -3.11 12.62
C GLY A 181 4.85 -3.42 12.76
N GLY A 182 4.54 -4.38 13.62
CA GLY A 182 3.17 -4.82 13.88
C GLY A 182 2.64 -5.92 12.96
N LEU A 183 3.44 -6.40 11.99
CA LEU A 183 3.10 -7.54 11.15
C LEU A 183 2.86 -8.80 11.99
N ASN A 184 1.79 -9.53 11.71
CA ASN A 184 1.53 -10.82 12.34
C ASN A 184 2.51 -11.88 11.80
N LEU A 185 3.59 -12.10 12.56
CA LEU A 185 4.69 -12.99 12.15
C LEU A 185 4.27 -14.47 12.05
N ASP A 186 3.28 -14.90 12.82
CA ASP A 186 2.78 -16.27 12.75
C ASP A 186 2.05 -16.53 11.42
N ARG A 187 1.26 -15.57 10.96
CA ARG A 187 0.61 -15.64 9.64
C ARG A 187 1.65 -15.69 8.52
N VAL A 188 2.63 -14.80 8.53
CA VAL A 188 3.69 -14.78 7.51
C VAL A 188 4.53 -16.04 7.55
N ARG A 189 4.81 -16.60 8.73
CA ARG A 189 5.52 -17.87 8.86
C ARG A 189 4.72 -19.02 8.23
N GLN A 190 3.42 -19.08 8.48
CA GLN A 190 2.53 -20.09 7.92
C GLN A 190 2.39 -19.95 6.40
N ALA A 191 2.18 -18.73 5.91
CA ALA A 191 1.94 -18.44 4.51
C ALA A 191 3.19 -18.51 3.63
N CYS A 192 4.35 -18.13 4.16
CA CYS A 192 5.56 -17.86 3.38
C CYS A 192 6.81 -18.64 3.83
N ASP A 193 6.75 -19.41 4.91
CA ASP A 193 7.93 -20.01 5.55
C ASP A 193 9.02 -18.96 5.85
N LEU A 194 8.60 -17.81 6.38
CA LEU A 194 9.46 -16.70 6.74
C LEU A 194 9.50 -16.48 8.24
N THR A 195 10.71 -16.31 8.77
CA THR A 195 10.98 -15.88 10.14
C THR A 195 11.89 -14.66 10.12
N PRO A 196 11.75 -13.71 11.05
CA PRO A 196 12.67 -12.59 11.18
C PRO A 196 14.11 -13.04 11.33
N LYS A 197 15.04 -12.26 10.84
CA LYS A 197 16.45 -12.47 11.11
C LYS A 197 16.70 -12.16 12.60
N LYS A 198 17.32 -13.07 13.32
CA LYS A 198 17.77 -12.78 14.69
C LYS A 198 18.76 -11.61 14.66
N PRO A 199 18.66 -10.64 15.58
CA PRO A 199 19.69 -9.62 15.73
C PRO A 199 21.04 -10.28 15.94
N SER A 200 22.07 -9.84 15.23
CA SER A 200 23.45 -10.24 15.53
C SER A 200 23.76 -9.78 16.94
N LYS A 201 24.16 -10.69 17.80
CA LYS A 201 24.79 -10.32 19.08
C LYS A 201 26.22 -9.89 18.72
N ASP A 202 26.43 -8.60 18.62
CA ASP A 202 27.77 -8.01 18.62
C ASP A 202 28.32 -8.02 20.06
#